data_aff187fe79ea43dcd217d395a7f40b81
#
_entry.id   aff187fe79ea43dcd217d395a7f40b81
#
_cell.length_a   1.000
_cell.length_b   1.000
_cell.length_c   1.000
_cell.angle_alpha   90.00
_cell.angle_beta   90.00
_cell.angle_gamma   90.00
#
_symmetry.space_group_name_H-M   'P 1'
#
loop_
_entity.id
_entity.type
_entity.pdbx_description
1 polymer ?
#
loop_
_entity_poly.entity_id
_entity_poly.type
_entity_poly.pdbx_seq_one_letter_code
_entity_poly.pdbx_strand_id
1 'polypeptide(L)'
;MTTRPNKENRNSVRHGFPRDLIVFLTIAFVITAGIGMAAQVPQAGAERRVTHRPIESFTLVDQNGAHFDLEKLTGKVVVVAFAYTTCVDVCPLITAALRQTQIGLGKEERTRVQLLTITTDPEIDSPKVLKAYGKRYGAEFNNWAFLTGSSAVLGRVWKNFGVGIKHRGRGLVDHTPLTAIVDEKRLMRFVYVGPSPDPHAVLDDVHSLLKHQS
;
A
#
# COMPACT_ATOMS: atom_id res chain seq x y z
N MET A 1 95.66 -41.96 6.25
CA MET A 1 94.25 -42.32 5.84
C MET A 1 93.43 -41.09 5.98
N THR A 2 93.19 -40.39 4.86
CA THR A 2 92.60 -39.05 4.78
C THR A 2 91.24 -39.16 4.12
N THR A 3 90.20 -38.81 4.83
CA THR A 3 88.92 -38.69 4.28
C THR A 3 88.50 -37.22 4.16
N ARG A 4 88.21 -36.78 2.98
CA ARG A 4 87.76 -35.41 2.64
C ARG A 4 86.25 -35.22 3.01
N PRO A 5 85.82 -34.04 3.49
CA PRO A 5 84.43 -33.74 3.67
C PRO A 5 83.72 -33.32 2.38
N ASN A 6 82.45 -33.73 2.27
CA ASN A 6 81.51 -33.51 1.15
C ASN A 6 80.98 -32.07 1.15
N LYS A 7 80.93 -31.48 -0.04
CA LYS A 7 80.38 -30.14 -0.27
C LYS A 7 78.83 -30.20 -0.27
N GLU A 8 78.23 -29.53 0.67
CA GLU A 8 76.79 -29.35 0.76
C GLU A 8 76.29 -28.31 -0.28
N ASN A 9 75.43 -28.73 -1.20
CA ASN A 9 74.85 -27.96 -2.29
C ASN A 9 73.60 -27.22 -1.75
N ARG A 10 73.71 -25.90 -1.50
CA ARG A 10 72.54 -25.06 -1.12
C ARG A 10 71.78 -24.67 -2.38
N ASN A 11 70.76 -25.42 -2.73
CA ASN A 11 69.76 -24.98 -3.67
C ASN A 11 68.81 -23.95 -3.04
N SER A 12 68.99 -22.70 -3.39
CA SER A 12 68.06 -21.57 -3.13
C SER A 12 66.80 -21.76 -3.93
N VAL A 13 65.73 -22.26 -3.29
CA VAL A 13 64.39 -22.29 -3.89
C VAL A 13 63.78 -20.88 -3.82
N ARG A 14 63.81 -20.15 -4.93
CA ARG A 14 63.07 -18.92 -5.09
C ARG A 14 61.62 -19.27 -5.35
N HIS A 15 60.72 -19.13 -4.35
CA HIS A 15 59.28 -19.16 -4.52
C HIS A 15 58.84 -17.89 -5.22
N GLY A 16 58.82 -17.91 -6.54
CA GLY A 16 58.14 -16.91 -7.34
C GLY A 16 56.64 -17.20 -7.30
N PHE A 17 55.85 -16.29 -6.73
CA PHE A 17 54.40 -16.35 -6.86
C PHE A 17 54.01 -16.23 -8.33
N PRO A 18 53.15 -17.10 -8.88
CA PRO A 18 52.76 -17.03 -10.27
C PRO A 18 51.97 -15.72 -10.49
N ARG A 19 52.44 -14.93 -11.50
CA ARG A 19 51.82 -13.65 -11.88
C ARG A 19 50.34 -13.82 -12.28
N ASP A 20 49.96 -15.01 -12.69
CA ASP A 20 48.61 -15.36 -13.11
C ASP A 20 47.61 -15.37 -11.91
N LEU A 21 48.05 -15.65 -10.68
CA LEU A 21 47.22 -15.64 -9.47
C LEU A 21 46.79 -14.20 -9.08
N ILE A 22 47.63 -13.19 -9.37
CA ILE A 22 47.37 -11.78 -9.07
C ILE A 22 46.29 -11.26 -10.05
N VAL A 23 46.34 -11.68 -11.33
CA VAL A 23 45.35 -11.28 -12.32
C VAL A 23 43.98 -11.87 -12.03
N PHE A 24 43.89 -13.11 -11.56
CA PHE A 24 42.61 -13.72 -11.17
C PHE A 24 42.00 -13.06 -9.94
N LEU A 25 42.79 -12.67 -8.95
CA LEU A 25 42.31 -11.97 -7.74
C LEU A 25 41.79 -10.54 -8.06
N THR A 26 42.42 -9.83 -8.99
CA THR A 26 41.96 -8.48 -9.38
C THR A 26 40.70 -8.51 -10.22
N ILE A 27 40.54 -9.52 -11.11
CA ILE A 27 39.32 -9.70 -11.90
C ILE A 27 38.13 -10.12 -10.99
N ALA A 28 38.35 -11.01 -10.01
CA ALA A 28 37.32 -11.41 -9.05
C ALA A 28 36.85 -10.22 -8.19
N PHE A 29 37.75 -9.29 -7.81
CA PHE A 29 37.38 -8.13 -7.00
C PHE A 29 36.58 -7.09 -7.81
N VAL A 30 36.84 -6.93 -9.11
CA VAL A 30 36.09 -6.02 -9.99
C VAL A 30 34.68 -6.55 -10.28
N ILE A 31 34.51 -7.89 -10.38
CA ILE A 31 33.19 -8.48 -10.63
C ILE A 31 32.28 -8.41 -9.39
N THR A 32 32.84 -8.52 -8.16
CA THR A 32 32.05 -8.42 -6.92
C THR A 32 31.66 -6.99 -6.55
N ALA A 33 32.37 -5.97 -7.02
CA ALA A 33 32.03 -4.57 -6.80
C ALA A 33 30.90 -4.07 -7.73
N GLY A 34 30.55 -4.80 -8.80
CA GLY A 34 29.53 -4.45 -9.78
C GLY A 34 28.11 -4.92 -9.48
N ILE A 35 27.87 -5.74 -8.44
CA ILE A 35 26.55 -6.36 -8.15
C ILE A 35 25.83 -5.62 -6.99
N GLY A 36 25.96 -4.33 -6.86
CA GLY A 36 25.44 -3.62 -5.69
C GLY A 36 24.53 -2.42 -5.94
N MET A 37 24.24 -2.07 -7.19
CA MET A 37 23.27 -1.00 -7.48
C MET A 37 22.09 -1.56 -8.27
N ALA A 38 21.28 -2.38 -7.61
CA ALA A 38 19.89 -2.50 -8.02
C ALA A 38 19.29 -1.10 -7.84
N ALA A 39 19.11 -0.37 -8.95
CA ALA A 39 18.37 0.87 -8.96
C ALA A 39 16.99 0.54 -8.36
N GLN A 40 16.76 0.96 -7.11
CA GLN A 40 15.42 0.98 -6.54
C GLN A 40 14.63 1.95 -7.40
N VAL A 41 13.81 1.40 -8.29
CA VAL A 41 12.80 2.20 -8.98
C VAL A 41 11.93 2.78 -7.87
N PRO A 42 11.87 4.11 -7.69
CA PRO A 42 10.99 4.69 -6.71
C PRO A 42 9.58 4.21 -7.05
N GLN A 43 8.97 3.40 -6.19
CA GLN A 43 7.55 3.15 -6.33
C GLN A 43 6.88 4.50 -6.11
N ALA A 44 6.31 5.04 -7.17
CA ALA A 44 5.60 6.32 -7.09
C ALA A 44 4.49 6.16 -6.05
N GLY A 45 4.67 6.80 -4.90
CA GLY A 45 3.67 6.88 -3.85
C GLY A 45 2.43 7.63 -4.36
N ALA A 46 1.37 7.65 -3.57
CA ALA A 46 0.20 8.43 -3.93
C ALA A 46 0.47 9.94 -3.77
N GLU A 47 0.07 10.73 -4.76
CA GLU A 47 0.13 12.18 -4.72
C GLU A 47 -0.97 12.73 -3.80
N ARG A 48 -0.59 13.46 -2.74
CA ARG A 48 -1.52 14.10 -1.82
C ARG A 48 -1.97 15.46 -2.36
N ARG A 49 -3.28 15.69 -2.37
CA ARG A 49 -3.92 16.96 -2.78
C ARG A 49 -4.91 17.43 -1.73
N VAL A 50 -4.96 18.75 -1.51
CA VAL A 50 -5.96 19.40 -0.65
C VAL A 50 -7.17 19.80 -1.50
N THR A 51 -8.38 19.61 -0.96
CA THR A 51 -9.63 19.96 -1.63
C THR A 51 -10.67 20.41 -0.60
N HIS A 52 -11.81 20.94 -1.05
CA HIS A 52 -12.93 21.35 -0.19
C HIS A 52 -14.27 20.98 -0.88
N ARG A 53 -14.34 19.80 -1.45
CA ARG A 53 -15.49 19.36 -2.23
C ARG A 53 -16.53 18.65 -1.37
N PRO A 54 -17.81 19.06 -1.38
CA PRO A 54 -18.85 18.32 -0.68
C PRO A 54 -19.04 16.93 -1.28
N ILE A 55 -19.32 15.95 -0.41
CA ILE A 55 -19.65 14.59 -0.78
C ILE A 55 -21.15 14.37 -0.55
N GLU A 56 -21.85 14.01 -1.62
CA GLU A 56 -23.27 13.63 -1.55
C GLU A 56 -23.42 12.36 -0.72
N SER A 57 -24.50 12.30 0.06
CA SER A 57 -24.83 11.09 0.83
C SER A 57 -25.15 9.92 -0.08
N PHE A 58 -24.90 8.71 0.41
CA PHE A 58 -25.22 7.47 -0.28
C PHE A 58 -25.54 6.36 0.71
N THR A 59 -26.33 5.40 0.25
CA THR A 59 -26.59 4.15 0.97
C THR A 59 -26.07 2.99 0.15
N LEU A 60 -25.22 2.15 0.77
CA LEU A 60 -24.65 0.94 0.18
C LEU A 60 -24.96 -0.26 1.11
N VAL A 61 -24.37 -1.41 0.80
CA VAL A 61 -24.49 -2.64 1.60
C VAL A 61 -23.12 -2.99 2.16
N ASP A 62 -23.03 -3.25 3.45
CA ASP A 62 -21.77 -3.60 4.11
C ASP A 62 -21.43 -5.10 3.96
N GLN A 63 -20.27 -5.50 4.43
CA GLN A 63 -19.78 -6.88 4.42
C GLN A 63 -20.61 -7.88 5.21
N ASN A 64 -21.61 -7.44 5.98
CA ASN A 64 -22.56 -8.27 6.71
C ASN A 64 -23.92 -8.35 6.01
N GLY A 65 -24.10 -7.63 4.89
CA GLY A 65 -25.37 -7.51 4.18
C GLY A 65 -26.30 -6.45 4.75
N ALA A 66 -25.85 -5.63 5.70
CA ALA A 66 -26.64 -4.56 6.28
C ALA A 66 -26.55 -3.26 5.46
N HIS A 67 -27.60 -2.44 5.49
CA HIS A 67 -27.59 -1.12 4.90
C HIS A 67 -26.61 -0.21 5.63
N PHE A 68 -25.70 0.37 4.86
CA PHE A 68 -24.71 1.33 5.33
C PHE A 68 -25.05 2.71 4.75
N ASP A 69 -25.31 3.67 5.60
CA ASP A 69 -25.68 5.01 5.24
C ASP A 69 -24.58 5.99 5.65
N LEU A 70 -24.01 6.74 4.68
CA LEU A 70 -22.97 7.73 4.95
C LEU A 70 -23.46 8.84 5.89
N GLU A 71 -24.74 9.18 5.86
CA GLU A 71 -25.31 10.25 6.67
C GLU A 71 -25.22 9.97 8.18
N LYS A 72 -25.26 8.68 8.56
CA LYS A 72 -25.07 8.23 9.94
C LYS A 72 -23.66 8.44 10.49
N LEU A 73 -22.72 8.81 9.61
CA LEU A 73 -21.34 9.15 9.97
C LEU A 73 -21.11 10.65 10.15
N THR A 74 -22.16 11.46 10.12
CA THR A 74 -22.06 12.89 10.42
C THR A 74 -21.40 13.10 11.80
N GLY A 75 -20.39 13.95 11.88
CA GLY A 75 -19.58 14.14 13.08
C GLY A 75 -18.34 13.24 13.16
N LYS A 76 -18.13 12.35 12.18
CA LYS A 76 -16.91 11.54 12.10
C LYS A 76 -16.03 11.96 10.93
N VAL A 77 -14.73 11.76 11.07
CA VAL A 77 -13.79 11.75 9.93
C VAL A 77 -13.90 10.40 9.22
N VAL A 78 -13.99 10.43 7.89
CA VAL A 78 -14.17 9.22 7.08
C VAL A 78 -13.00 9.09 6.11
N VAL A 79 -12.28 7.97 6.18
CA VAL A 79 -11.23 7.61 5.21
C VAL A 79 -11.81 6.62 4.21
N VAL A 80 -11.86 6.99 2.94
CA VAL A 80 -12.51 6.22 1.87
C VAL A 80 -11.46 5.77 0.86
N ALA A 81 -11.43 4.47 0.55
CA ALA A 81 -10.64 3.93 -0.55
C ALA A 81 -11.50 3.07 -1.48
N PHE A 82 -11.03 2.91 -2.71
CA PHE A 82 -11.68 2.12 -3.74
C PHE A 82 -10.81 0.96 -4.13
N ALA A 83 -11.40 -0.25 -4.13
CA ALA A 83 -10.68 -1.49 -4.41
C ALA A 83 -11.66 -2.55 -4.93
N TYR A 84 -11.13 -3.63 -5.52
CA TYR A 84 -11.88 -4.84 -5.81
C TYR A 84 -11.08 -6.09 -5.44
N THR A 85 -11.76 -7.18 -5.09
CA THR A 85 -11.14 -8.30 -4.39
C THR A 85 -10.25 -9.19 -5.26
N THR A 86 -10.44 -9.16 -6.59
CA THR A 86 -9.64 -9.91 -7.57
C THR A 86 -8.42 -9.13 -8.08
N CYS A 87 -8.25 -7.87 -7.68
CA CYS A 87 -7.06 -7.09 -8.01
C CYS A 87 -5.82 -7.68 -7.34
N VAL A 88 -4.77 -7.90 -8.13
CA VAL A 88 -3.48 -8.46 -7.65
C VAL A 88 -2.36 -7.42 -7.60
N ASP A 89 -2.64 -6.17 -7.98
CA ASP A 89 -1.65 -5.12 -8.17
C ASP A 89 -1.79 -4.04 -7.08
N VAL A 90 -2.56 -2.99 -7.30
CA VAL A 90 -2.60 -1.79 -6.45
C VAL A 90 -3.55 -1.91 -5.26
N CYS A 91 -4.65 -2.66 -5.36
CA CYS A 91 -5.63 -2.78 -4.28
C CYS A 91 -5.05 -3.40 -3.00
N PRO A 92 -4.17 -4.43 -3.08
CA PRO A 92 -3.45 -4.93 -1.91
C PRO A 92 -2.67 -3.86 -1.17
N LEU A 93 -1.98 -2.98 -1.88
CA LEU A 93 -1.17 -1.91 -1.30
C LEU A 93 -2.04 -0.86 -0.60
N ILE A 94 -3.12 -0.43 -1.26
CA ILE A 94 -4.10 0.51 -0.67
C ILE A 94 -4.72 -0.08 0.60
N THR A 95 -5.13 -1.36 0.55
CA THR A 95 -5.76 -2.03 1.70
C THR A 95 -4.77 -2.19 2.85
N ALA A 96 -3.52 -2.53 2.57
CA ALA A 96 -2.47 -2.61 3.59
C ALA A 96 -2.19 -1.23 4.22
N ALA A 97 -2.16 -0.15 3.43
CA ALA A 97 -2.00 1.21 3.93
C ALA A 97 -3.17 1.60 4.86
N LEU A 98 -4.42 1.30 4.49
CA LEU A 98 -5.57 1.53 5.35
C LEU A 98 -5.49 0.70 6.65
N ARG A 99 -4.97 -0.53 6.59
CA ARG A 99 -4.76 -1.33 7.81
C ARG A 99 -3.73 -0.69 8.73
N GLN A 100 -2.62 -0.16 8.20
CA GLN A 100 -1.64 0.58 9.00
C GLN A 100 -2.26 1.86 9.59
N THR A 101 -3.05 2.59 8.81
CA THR A 101 -3.84 3.73 9.33
C THR A 101 -4.75 3.29 10.47
N GLN A 102 -5.50 2.18 10.33
CA GLN A 102 -6.38 1.68 11.40
C GLN A 102 -5.60 1.32 12.67
N ILE A 103 -4.42 0.70 12.54
CA ILE A 103 -3.55 0.34 13.67
C ILE A 103 -3.06 1.60 14.39
N GLY A 104 -2.68 2.64 13.64
CA GLY A 104 -2.18 3.90 14.17
C GLY A 104 -3.20 4.73 14.93
N LEU A 105 -4.52 4.48 14.73
CA LEU A 105 -5.57 5.18 15.47
C LEU A 105 -5.63 4.73 16.93
N GLY A 106 -5.62 5.70 17.86
CA GLY A 106 -5.88 5.47 19.27
C GLY A 106 -7.31 4.99 19.55
N LYS A 107 -7.55 4.47 20.75
CA LYS A 107 -8.85 3.88 21.12
C LYS A 107 -10.01 4.88 20.97
N GLU A 108 -9.82 6.13 21.38
CA GLU A 108 -10.83 7.19 21.28
C GLU A 108 -11.03 7.63 19.84
N GLU A 109 -9.94 7.76 19.07
CA GLU A 109 -9.99 8.14 17.66
C GLU A 109 -10.76 7.14 16.82
N ARG A 110 -10.66 5.84 17.11
CA ARG A 110 -11.45 4.78 16.44
C ARG A 110 -12.95 4.96 16.59
N THR A 111 -13.43 5.69 17.59
CA THR A 111 -14.85 6.02 17.72
C THR A 111 -15.26 7.21 16.86
N ARG A 112 -14.32 8.07 16.51
CA ARG A 112 -14.50 9.30 15.73
C ARG A 112 -14.06 9.16 14.27
N VAL A 113 -13.38 8.07 13.91
CA VAL A 113 -12.87 7.81 12.56
C VAL A 113 -13.50 6.53 12.00
N GLN A 114 -14.04 6.61 10.81
CA GLN A 114 -14.55 5.46 10.04
C GLN A 114 -13.71 5.25 8.79
N LEU A 115 -13.27 4.01 8.55
CA LEU A 115 -12.64 3.61 7.30
C LEU A 115 -13.68 2.93 6.41
N LEU A 116 -13.64 3.21 5.12
CA LEU A 116 -14.50 2.60 4.10
C LEU A 116 -13.65 2.07 2.97
N THR A 117 -13.88 0.85 2.56
CA THR A 117 -13.42 0.31 1.29
C THR A 117 -14.65 0.05 0.42
N ILE A 118 -14.77 0.79 -0.69
CA ILE A 118 -15.92 0.71 -1.61
C ILE A 118 -15.47 -0.07 -2.85
N THR A 119 -16.23 -1.13 -3.19
CA THR A 119 -15.87 -1.95 -4.36
C THR A 119 -15.99 -1.18 -5.67
N THR A 120 -15.11 -1.54 -6.62
CA THR A 120 -15.19 -1.14 -8.03
C THR A 120 -15.67 -2.27 -8.94
N ASP A 121 -15.95 -3.47 -8.39
CA ASP A 121 -16.46 -4.64 -9.12
C ASP A 121 -17.61 -5.35 -8.35
N PRO A 122 -18.82 -4.78 -8.33
CA PRO A 122 -19.94 -5.37 -7.59
C PRO A 122 -20.43 -6.71 -8.16
N GLU A 123 -20.04 -7.08 -9.37
CA GLU A 123 -20.40 -8.38 -9.96
C GLU A 123 -19.71 -9.56 -9.27
N ILE A 124 -18.50 -9.32 -8.76
CA ILE A 124 -17.70 -10.30 -8.02
C ILE A 124 -17.82 -10.07 -6.51
N ASP A 125 -17.78 -8.83 -6.09
CA ASP A 125 -17.62 -8.41 -4.70
C ASP A 125 -18.94 -8.39 -3.92
N SER A 126 -19.49 -9.58 -3.70
CA SER A 126 -20.61 -9.74 -2.76
C SER A 126 -20.20 -9.41 -1.32
N PRO A 127 -21.14 -9.13 -0.40
CA PRO A 127 -20.85 -8.92 1.02
C PRO A 127 -19.96 -10.01 1.64
N LYS A 128 -20.25 -11.28 1.33
CA LYS A 128 -19.45 -12.42 1.81
C LYS A 128 -18.00 -12.39 1.31
N VAL A 129 -17.80 -12.03 0.03
CA VAL A 129 -16.48 -11.92 -0.60
C VAL A 129 -15.70 -10.77 0.03
N LEU A 130 -16.32 -9.60 0.19
CA LEU A 130 -15.73 -8.44 0.85
C LEU A 130 -15.36 -8.72 2.32
N LYS A 131 -16.21 -9.46 3.05
CA LYS A 131 -15.91 -9.89 4.42
C LYS A 131 -14.66 -10.76 4.49
N ALA A 132 -14.55 -11.73 3.58
CA ALA A 132 -13.37 -12.60 3.50
C ALA A 132 -12.11 -11.80 3.12
N TYR A 133 -12.23 -10.86 2.19
CA TYR A 133 -11.14 -9.95 1.81
C TYR A 133 -10.68 -9.12 3.01
N GLY A 134 -11.57 -8.40 3.70
CA GLY A 134 -11.22 -7.60 4.87
C GLY A 134 -10.53 -8.42 5.97
N LYS A 135 -11.03 -9.64 6.26
CA LYS A 135 -10.40 -10.55 7.22
C LYS A 135 -8.97 -10.93 6.84
N ARG A 136 -8.70 -11.19 5.55
CA ARG A 136 -7.35 -11.52 5.05
C ARG A 136 -6.34 -10.41 5.32
N TYR A 137 -6.79 -9.14 5.28
CA TYR A 137 -5.95 -7.98 5.61
C TYR A 137 -5.98 -7.59 7.08
N GLY A 138 -6.64 -8.37 7.95
CA GLY A 138 -6.73 -8.10 9.38
C GLY A 138 -7.58 -6.90 9.74
N ALA A 139 -8.54 -6.52 8.88
CA ALA A 139 -9.44 -5.39 9.14
C ALA A 139 -10.30 -5.64 10.40
N GLU A 140 -10.34 -4.66 11.28
CA GLU A 140 -11.26 -4.66 12.43
C GLU A 140 -12.56 -3.94 12.01
N PHE A 141 -13.65 -4.69 11.93
CA PHE A 141 -14.93 -4.21 11.39
C PHE A 141 -15.71 -3.27 12.33
N ASN A 142 -15.17 -2.95 13.50
CA ASN A 142 -15.75 -1.98 14.41
C ASN A 142 -15.72 -0.54 13.88
N ASN A 143 -14.67 -0.19 13.11
CA ASN A 143 -14.54 1.11 12.46
C ASN A 143 -14.03 1.03 11.01
N TRP A 144 -14.14 -0.13 10.36
CA TRP A 144 -13.83 -0.31 8.95
C TRP A 144 -14.91 -1.14 8.25
N ALA A 145 -15.63 -0.52 7.32
CA ALA A 145 -16.65 -1.18 6.51
C ALA A 145 -16.15 -1.40 5.07
N PHE A 146 -16.54 -2.55 4.52
CA PHE A 146 -16.34 -2.91 3.12
C PHE A 146 -17.69 -2.91 2.41
N LEU A 147 -17.84 -2.05 1.41
CA LEU A 147 -19.13 -1.67 0.88
C LEU A 147 -19.31 -2.12 -0.57
N THR A 148 -20.49 -2.64 -0.87
CA THR A 148 -20.97 -2.98 -2.22
C THR A 148 -22.38 -2.45 -2.43
N GLY A 149 -22.91 -2.62 -3.64
CA GLY A 149 -24.26 -2.19 -3.98
C GLY A 149 -24.56 -2.44 -5.46
N SER A 150 -25.69 -1.98 -5.94
CA SER A 150 -25.97 -2.06 -7.38
C SER A 150 -25.01 -1.17 -8.17
N SER A 151 -24.66 -1.58 -9.39
CA SER A 151 -23.78 -0.82 -10.29
C SER A 151 -24.28 0.60 -10.51
N ALA A 152 -25.59 0.82 -10.54
CA ALA A 152 -26.19 2.14 -10.69
C ALA A 152 -25.92 3.07 -9.49
N VAL A 153 -26.01 2.54 -8.27
CA VAL A 153 -25.69 3.31 -7.05
C VAL A 153 -24.20 3.56 -6.95
N LEU A 154 -23.40 2.51 -7.14
CA LEU A 154 -21.93 2.61 -7.08
C LEU A 154 -21.40 3.58 -8.14
N GLY A 155 -21.97 3.61 -9.36
CA GLY A 155 -21.59 4.55 -10.40
C GLY A 155 -21.74 6.02 -9.97
N ARG A 156 -22.79 6.35 -9.20
CA ARG A 156 -22.94 7.69 -8.61
C ARG A 156 -21.88 7.96 -7.53
N VAL A 157 -21.61 6.97 -6.69
CA VAL A 157 -20.58 7.08 -5.64
C VAL A 157 -19.20 7.28 -6.26
N TRP A 158 -18.80 6.48 -7.25
CA TRP A 158 -17.53 6.64 -7.94
C TRP A 158 -17.37 8.04 -8.56
N LYS A 159 -18.42 8.52 -9.25
CA LYS A 159 -18.46 9.88 -9.82
C LYS A 159 -18.35 10.95 -8.73
N ASN A 160 -19.04 10.76 -7.61
CA ASN A 160 -19.02 11.65 -6.47
C ASN A 160 -17.61 11.80 -5.87
N PHE A 161 -16.80 10.75 -5.86
CA PHE A 161 -15.40 10.80 -5.42
C PHE A 161 -14.41 11.11 -6.56
N GLY A 162 -14.85 11.18 -7.81
CA GLY A 162 -13.99 11.43 -8.97
C GLY A 162 -13.17 10.19 -9.38
N VAL A 163 -13.69 9.00 -9.09
CA VAL A 163 -13.08 7.73 -9.47
C VAL A 163 -13.57 7.33 -10.86
N GLY A 164 -12.64 7.28 -11.83
CA GLY A 164 -12.89 6.73 -13.15
C GLY A 164 -12.88 5.20 -13.11
N ILE A 165 -13.87 4.56 -13.76
CA ILE A 165 -13.99 3.10 -13.82
C ILE A 165 -14.08 2.66 -15.28
N LYS A 166 -13.34 1.60 -15.63
CA LYS A 166 -13.42 0.93 -16.92
C LYS A 166 -13.31 -0.58 -16.74
N HIS A 167 -14.42 -1.29 -16.94
CA HIS A 167 -14.41 -2.74 -16.94
C HIS A 167 -13.72 -3.27 -18.19
N ARG A 168 -12.76 -4.19 -18.02
CA ARG A 168 -12.02 -4.88 -19.10
C ARG A 168 -12.52 -6.30 -19.32
N GLY A 169 -13.27 -6.83 -18.36
CA GLY A 169 -13.82 -8.17 -18.33
C GLY A 169 -14.27 -8.50 -16.93
N ARG A 170 -14.81 -9.70 -16.72
CA ARG A 170 -15.22 -10.15 -15.40
C ARG A 170 -14.04 -10.24 -14.45
N GLY A 171 -14.10 -9.50 -13.34
CA GLY A 171 -13.02 -9.48 -12.33
C GLY A 171 -11.78 -8.70 -12.75
N LEU A 172 -11.87 -7.88 -13.81
CA LEU A 172 -10.78 -7.05 -14.29
C LEU A 172 -11.28 -5.61 -14.52
N VAL A 173 -10.91 -4.72 -13.63
CA VAL A 173 -11.36 -3.32 -13.61
C VAL A 173 -10.16 -2.37 -13.55
N ASP A 174 -10.06 -1.51 -14.55
CA ASP A 174 -9.20 -0.33 -14.46
C ASP A 174 -9.95 0.75 -13.69
N HIS A 175 -9.38 1.26 -12.63
CA HIS A 175 -9.95 2.38 -11.91
C HIS A 175 -8.87 3.34 -11.42
N THR A 176 -9.26 4.59 -11.16
CA THR A 176 -8.36 5.56 -10.53
C THR A 176 -8.05 5.10 -9.11
N PRO A 177 -6.77 4.77 -8.78
CA PRO A 177 -6.40 4.46 -7.40
C PRO A 177 -6.49 5.74 -6.58
N LEU A 178 -7.44 5.77 -5.65
CA LEU A 178 -7.77 6.95 -4.87
C LEU A 178 -8.10 6.59 -3.43
N THR A 179 -7.50 7.33 -2.49
CA THR A 179 -7.90 7.37 -1.09
C THR A 179 -8.29 8.80 -0.73
N ALA A 180 -9.46 9.00 -0.16
CA ALA A 180 -9.97 10.31 0.23
C ALA A 180 -10.18 10.40 1.74
N ILE A 181 -10.02 11.59 2.30
CA ILE A 181 -10.38 11.90 3.69
C ILE A 181 -11.48 12.97 3.67
N VAL A 182 -12.59 12.63 4.27
CA VAL A 182 -13.81 13.45 4.37
C VAL A 182 -13.97 13.86 5.83
N ASP A 183 -14.22 15.14 6.06
CA ASP A 183 -14.41 15.70 7.41
C ASP A 183 -15.84 15.43 7.96
N GLU A 184 -16.07 15.84 9.19
CA GLU A 184 -17.33 15.67 9.92
C GLU A 184 -18.53 16.39 9.27
N LYS A 185 -18.27 17.34 8.35
CA LYS A 185 -19.27 18.08 7.59
C LYS A 185 -19.48 17.53 6.19
N ARG A 186 -18.88 16.36 5.90
CA ARG A 186 -18.92 15.71 4.58
C ARG A 186 -18.21 16.52 3.49
N LEU A 187 -17.18 17.31 3.85
CA LEU A 187 -16.29 17.88 2.86
C LEU A 187 -15.08 16.99 2.66
N MET A 188 -14.80 16.59 1.44
CA MET A 188 -13.57 15.92 1.09
C MET A 188 -12.42 16.92 1.20
N ARG A 189 -11.53 16.68 2.15
CA ARG A 189 -10.45 17.62 2.52
C ARG A 189 -9.11 17.24 1.91
N PHE A 190 -8.84 15.95 1.85
CA PHE A 190 -7.60 15.42 1.29
C PHE A 190 -7.89 14.27 0.34
N VAL A 191 -7.07 14.18 -0.71
CA VAL A 191 -7.12 13.10 -1.69
C VAL A 191 -5.70 12.64 -1.96
N TYR A 192 -5.51 11.33 -1.93
CA TYR A 192 -4.28 10.64 -2.33
C TYR A 192 -4.57 9.91 -3.63
N VAL A 193 -3.93 10.33 -4.72
CA VAL A 193 -4.07 9.69 -6.05
C VAL A 193 -2.81 8.88 -6.33
N GLY A 194 -2.96 7.58 -6.44
CA GLY A 194 -1.84 6.66 -6.68
C GLY A 194 -1.97 5.35 -5.90
N PRO A 195 -1.07 4.39 -6.15
CA PRO A 195 -1.22 3.01 -5.71
C PRO A 195 -1.00 2.79 -4.20
N SER A 196 -0.24 3.66 -3.55
CA SER A 196 0.12 3.45 -2.14
C SER A 196 0.15 4.77 -1.39
N PRO A 197 -0.97 5.16 -0.73
CA PRO A 197 -0.94 6.30 0.18
C PRO A 197 -0.02 5.97 1.38
N ASP A 198 0.79 6.94 1.79
CA ASP A 198 1.59 6.81 3.01
C ASP A 198 0.66 6.79 4.23
N PRO A 199 0.63 5.71 5.03
CA PRO A 199 -0.24 5.61 6.20
C PRO A 199 0.03 6.70 7.25
N HIS A 200 1.27 7.16 7.40
CA HIS A 200 1.62 8.23 8.33
C HIS A 200 1.04 9.57 7.86
N ALA A 201 1.17 9.89 6.57
CA ALA A 201 0.57 11.10 6.01
C ALA A 201 -0.97 11.08 6.12
N VAL A 202 -1.60 9.91 5.91
CA VAL A 202 -3.06 9.73 6.10
C VAL A 202 -3.44 9.97 7.57
N LEU A 203 -2.68 9.43 8.52
CA LEU A 203 -2.89 9.64 9.96
C LEU A 203 -2.73 11.11 10.36
N ASP A 204 -1.69 11.78 9.88
CA ASP A 204 -1.46 13.21 10.16
C ASP A 204 -2.61 14.07 9.68
N ASP A 205 -3.14 13.80 8.48
CA ASP A 205 -4.32 14.51 7.96
C ASP A 205 -5.58 14.20 8.77
N VAL A 206 -5.81 12.95 9.19
CA VAL A 206 -6.90 12.58 10.08
C VAL A 206 -6.77 13.31 11.41
N HIS A 207 -5.60 13.31 12.04
CA HIS A 207 -5.35 14.02 13.30
C HIS A 207 -5.57 15.53 13.17
N SER A 208 -5.20 16.13 12.03
CA SER A 208 -5.45 17.54 11.78
C SER A 208 -6.94 17.88 11.80
N LEU A 209 -7.78 17.02 11.21
CA LEU A 209 -9.23 17.20 11.20
C LEU A 209 -9.85 16.98 12.60
N LEU A 210 -9.37 15.97 13.35
CA LEU A 210 -9.87 15.67 14.69
C LEU A 210 -9.59 16.81 15.70
N LYS A 211 -8.48 17.55 15.56
CA LYS A 211 -8.12 18.69 16.39
C LYS A 211 -9.03 19.90 16.18
N HIS A 212 -9.57 20.09 15.00
CA HIS A 212 -10.48 21.20 14.67
C HIS A 212 -11.93 20.96 15.12
N GLN A 213 -12.22 19.78 15.71
CA GLN A 213 -13.52 19.42 16.26
C GLN A 213 -13.66 19.74 17.77
N SER A 214 -12.60 20.28 18.39
CA SER A 214 -12.52 20.59 19.85
C SER A 214 -12.97 21.99 20.16
#